data_12c491769c74bdca63e470955725ca6f
#
_entry.id   12c491769c74bdca63e470955725ca6f
#
_cell.length_a   1.000
_cell.length_b   1.000
_cell.length_c   1.000
_cell.angle_alpha   90.00
_cell.angle_beta   90.00
_cell.angle_gamma   90.00
#
_symmetry.space_group_name_H-M   'P 1'
#
loop_
_entity.id
_entity.type
_entity.pdbx_description
1 polymer ?
#
loop_
_entity_poly.entity_id
_entity_poly.type
_entity_poly.pdbx_seq_one_letter_code
_entity_poly.pdbx_strand_id
1 'polypeptide(L)'
;MSSNYQSLKVGLVISFALLLGGCSSQKSGSGKLAAKQEFTTAVSSELSTVDLSKTTSVQTFEVLNNVDEGLYRLGKNSKIENALATKTKISKDGLQYTFNLRKGTKWSNGDPVTAADFVYSWQRTVNPKTASQYGYLFSGIKNADAIQANKKSYKTLGIKADGKYKLVVTLEKKIPYFKLLMGFPLFFPQNQKVVEKYGENYGTKSSDMVYNGPFKLTKWNGTGMTWTLAKNEKYWDSKKVKLDKLHYQVTKDPSTGYNQFKTDKLQYVGLSGVLAKNLKNNKDMVTRETSSCYYLAFNQKKKLFKNLKIREAISMAIDRGQLTKKILGDGSFNSQSFVSKGLSINPKTGKDFTATTAKPDSLKYNPTKAKALWQEGLKELGITKMSFTLLSSDEFAQKQVSEYLQSQLEKNLPGLKVSLSNIPFQTLLSRQKSHNYEVTMGDWYADFADPITFLNILTSGNPSNVPQWSNKQYDKLIKASSTTDAGNPDKRFDDLTKAQNILLENQGVTPLYQSASKNLLSSKVKGIIYNTAGATYNYKNVYVVK
;
A
#
# COMPACT_ATOMS: atom_id res chain seq x y z
N MET A 1 -53.25 5.24 71.77
CA MET A 1 -53.01 6.46 72.57
C MET A 1 -52.16 7.36 71.64
N SER A 2 -52.84 8.26 71.00
CA SER A 2 -52.90 9.70 71.21
C SER A 2 -51.47 10.33 71.27
N SER A 3 -51.07 11.36 70.62
CA SER A 3 -51.79 12.51 70.11
C SER A 3 -50.75 13.50 69.60
N ASN A 4 -51.10 14.19 68.58
CA ASN A 4 -51.04 15.63 68.31
C ASN A 4 -49.74 16.34 67.85
N TYR A 5 -49.80 16.82 66.65
CA TYR A 5 -49.78 18.23 66.14
C TYR A 5 -48.78 19.19 66.72
N GLN A 6 -47.91 19.74 65.90
CA GLN A 6 -48.13 21.14 65.46
C GLN A 6 -47.19 21.55 64.33
N SER A 7 -47.77 22.23 63.41
CA SER A 7 -47.21 22.91 62.27
C SER A 7 -46.41 24.20 62.64
N LEU A 8 -45.36 24.51 61.98
CA LEU A 8 -44.99 25.90 61.77
C LEU A 8 -44.39 26.12 60.37
N LYS A 9 -45.07 26.97 59.65
CA LYS A 9 -44.63 27.52 58.36
C LYS A 9 -43.59 28.60 58.61
N VAL A 10 -42.49 28.64 57.87
CA VAL A 10 -41.80 29.90 57.47
C VAL A 10 -40.89 29.66 56.28
N GLY A 11 -41.13 30.42 55.21
CA GLY A 11 -40.11 31.13 54.45
C GLY A 11 -39.38 30.41 53.33
N LEU A 12 -39.94 30.50 52.15
CA LEU A 12 -39.35 30.22 50.84
C LEU A 12 -38.25 31.25 50.54
N VAL A 13 -37.00 30.81 50.37
CA VAL A 13 -35.97 31.56 49.63
C VAL A 13 -35.42 30.62 48.53
N ILE A 14 -35.85 30.86 47.31
CA ILE A 14 -35.37 30.18 46.12
C ILE A 14 -34.01 30.79 45.76
N SER A 15 -32.92 30.06 46.04
CA SER A 15 -31.60 30.33 45.45
C SER A 15 -31.42 29.44 44.23
N PHE A 16 -31.55 30.04 43.06
CA PHE A 16 -31.27 29.40 41.75
C PHE A 16 -29.75 29.24 41.61
N ALA A 17 -29.20 28.09 41.98
CA ALA A 17 -27.84 27.73 41.70
C ALA A 17 -27.79 27.18 40.28
N LEU A 18 -27.30 27.98 39.36
CA LEU A 18 -26.90 27.58 37.99
C LEU A 18 -25.80 26.53 38.10
N LEU A 19 -26.17 25.26 37.97
CA LEU A 19 -25.24 24.17 37.68
C LEU A 19 -24.77 24.31 36.22
N LEU A 20 -23.70 25.05 36.02
CA LEU A 20 -22.87 24.98 34.82
C LEU A 20 -22.25 23.58 34.78
N GLY A 21 -22.95 22.65 34.10
CA GLY A 21 -22.38 21.36 33.68
C GLY A 21 -21.20 21.61 32.79
N GLY A 22 -20.00 21.55 33.37
CA GLY A 22 -18.77 21.56 32.59
C GLY A 22 -18.69 20.32 31.72
N CYS A 23 -19.05 20.45 30.43
CA CYS A 23 -18.58 19.53 29.43
C CYS A 23 -17.05 19.60 29.44
N SER A 24 -16.41 18.60 30.04
CA SER A 24 -15.00 18.37 29.87
C SER A 24 -14.75 17.95 28.42
N SER A 25 -14.69 18.94 27.53
CA SER A 25 -14.06 18.76 26.23
C SER A 25 -12.61 18.40 26.50
N GLN A 26 -12.25 17.15 26.22
CA GLN A 26 -10.86 16.73 26.13
C GLN A 26 -10.10 17.77 25.30
N LYS A 27 -9.30 18.61 25.94
CA LYS A 27 -8.38 19.52 25.28
C LYS A 27 -7.37 18.69 24.51
N SER A 28 -7.67 18.42 23.24
CA SER A 28 -6.62 18.13 22.26
C SER A 28 -5.70 19.35 22.28
N GLY A 29 -4.44 19.17 22.68
CA GLY A 29 -3.45 20.23 22.80
C GLY A 29 -3.29 20.98 21.48
N SER A 30 -4.03 22.08 21.32
CA SER A 30 -3.90 22.98 20.17
C SER A 30 -2.76 23.95 20.46
N GLY A 31 -1.53 23.57 20.15
CA GLY A 31 -0.45 24.53 20.03
C GLY A 31 -0.86 25.64 19.04
N LYS A 32 -0.44 26.88 19.29
CA LYS A 32 -0.65 28.00 18.37
C LYS A 32 -0.07 27.67 17.00
N LEU A 33 -0.85 27.86 15.93
CA LEU A 33 -0.39 27.55 14.56
C LEU A 33 0.89 28.33 14.24
N ALA A 34 1.80 27.71 13.51
CA ALA A 34 2.97 28.40 12.96
C ALA A 34 2.51 29.38 11.86
N ALA A 35 3.27 30.46 11.66
CA ALA A 35 2.98 31.46 10.62
C ALA A 35 3.06 30.86 9.21
N LYS A 36 4.01 29.93 8.98
CA LYS A 36 4.12 29.15 7.76
C LYS A 36 3.55 27.76 7.99
N GLN A 37 2.58 27.38 7.19
CA GLN A 37 1.98 26.04 7.20
C GLN A 37 2.67 25.17 6.14
N GLU A 38 3.97 24.93 6.35
CA GLU A 38 4.80 24.15 5.42
C GLU A 38 5.71 23.21 6.21
N PHE A 39 5.99 22.02 5.66
CA PHE A 39 7.05 21.16 6.18
C PHE A 39 7.72 20.38 5.04
N THR A 40 8.91 19.84 5.32
CA THR A 40 9.68 19.04 4.37
C THR A 40 9.83 17.61 4.87
N THR A 41 9.60 16.64 3.99
CA THR A 41 9.80 15.22 4.25
C THR A 41 10.88 14.65 3.34
N ALA A 42 11.69 13.74 3.87
CA ALA A 42 12.58 12.92 3.05
C ALA A 42 11.87 11.63 2.61
N VAL A 43 12.20 11.17 1.42
CA VAL A 43 11.81 9.88 0.86
C VAL A 43 13.03 9.18 0.25
N SER A 44 12.99 7.85 0.12
CA SER A 44 14.15 7.07 -0.35
C SER A 44 14.28 6.99 -1.88
N SER A 45 13.18 7.19 -2.60
CA SER A 45 13.13 7.03 -4.06
C SER A 45 12.43 8.19 -4.76
N GLU A 46 12.74 8.35 -6.03
CA GLU A 46 12.13 9.31 -6.95
C GLU A 46 10.69 8.91 -7.31
N LEU A 47 9.88 9.89 -7.73
CA LEU A 47 8.57 9.61 -8.31
C LEU A 47 8.71 8.97 -9.69
N SER A 48 7.87 7.97 -9.93
CA SER A 48 7.61 7.45 -11.27
C SER A 48 6.54 8.31 -11.98
N THR A 49 5.85 7.74 -12.96
CA THR A 49 4.68 8.40 -13.53
C THR A 49 3.59 8.66 -12.49
N VAL A 50 2.94 9.82 -12.51
CA VAL A 50 1.72 10.11 -11.74
C VAL A 50 0.44 9.87 -12.54
N ASP A 51 0.52 9.11 -13.63
CA ASP A 51 -0.64 8.54 -14.31
C ASP A 51 -1.17 7.35 -13.47
N LEU A 52 -2.33 7.52 -12.84
CA LEU A 52 -2.91 6.50 -11.96
C LEU A 52 -3.21 5.18 -12.68
N SER A 53 -3.39 5.18 -14.01
CA SER A 53 -3.62 3.96 -14.79
C SER A 53 -2.34 3.19 -15.10
N LYS A 54 -1.16 3.80 -14.97
CA LYS A 54 0.14 3.22 -15.35
C LYS A 54 1.08 2.94 -14.18
N THR A 55 0.97 3.70 -13.09
CA THR A 55 1.87 3.54 -11.93
C THR A 55 1.60 2.25 -11.15
N THR A 56 2.68 1.70 -10.57
CA THR A 56 2.64 0.62 -9.57
C THR A 56 3.40 1.00 -8.30
N SER A 57 3.94 2.22 -8.25
CA SER A 57 4.75 2.70 -7.15
C SER A 57 3.89 3.14 -5.95
N VAL A 58 4.16 2.56 -4.77
CA VAL A 58 3.53 2.94 -3.50
C VAL A 58 3.67 4.44 -3.23
N GLN A 59 4.85 4.99 -3.48
CA GLN A 59 5.11 6.43 -3.30
C GLN A 59 4.28 7.30 -4.24
N THR A 60 4.09 6.87 -5.48
CA THR A 60 3.22 7.59 -6.41
C THR A 60 1.76 7.50 -5.97
N PHE A 61 1.28 6.34 -5.51
CA PHE A 61 -0.08 6.22 -4.97
C PHE A 61 -0.28 7.08 -3.73
N GLU A 62 0.75 7.26 -2.88
CA GLU A 62 0.69 8.21 -1.77
C GLU A 62 0.50 9.65 -2.25
N VAL A 63 1.26 10.07 -3.26
CA VAL A 63 1.09 11.40 -3.87
C VAL A 63 -0.32 11.54 -4.45
N LEU A 64 -0.77 10.57 -5.28
CA LEU A 64 -2.09 10.58 -5.91
C LEU A 64 -3.23 10.65 -4.87
N ASN A 65 -3.12 9.93 -3.75
CA ASN A 65 -4.08 9.99 -2.64
C ASN A 65 -4.22 11.39 -2.00
N ASN A 66 -3.22 12.25 -2.18
CA ASN A 66 -3.21 13.58 -1.62
C ASN A 66 -3.50 14.68 -2.66
N VAL A 67 -3.26 14.42 -3.94
CA VAL A 67 -3.56 15.38 -5.01
C VAL A 67 -4.89 15.13 -5.71
N ASP A 68 -5.40 13.89 -5.61
CA ASP A 68 -6.69 13.49 -6.14
C ASP A 68 -7.60 12.91 -5.05
N GLU A 69 -8.89 12.77 -5.37
CA GLU A 69 -9.89 12.21 -4.49
C GLU A 69 -10.87 11.33 -5.27
N GLY A 70 -11.16 10.15 -4.71
CA GLY A 70 -12.09 9.17 -5.28
C GLY A 70 -13.49 9.22 -4.69
N LEU A 71 -14.23 8.12 -4.84
CA LEU A 71 -15.56 7.97 -4.23
C LEU A 71 -15.47 8.01 -2.71
N TYR A 72 -14.45 7.34 -2.17
CA TYR A 72 -14.13 7.30 -0.75
C TYR A 72 -12.67 7.72 -0.51
N ARG A 73 -12.36 7.99 0.74
CA ARG A 73 -11.03 8.25 1.27
C ARG A 73 -10.80 7.35 2.49
N LEU A 74 -9.56 6.94 2.71
CA LEU A 74 -9.19 6.25 3.93
C LEU A 74 -8.85 7.28 5.03
N GLY A 75 -9.63 7.28 6.07
CA GLY A 75 -9.39 8.02 7.30
C GLY A 75 -8.49 7.25 8.27
N LYS A 76 -8.53 7.62 9.55
CA LYS A 76 -7.74 6.97 10.60
C LYS A 76 -8.11 5.48 10.74
N ASN A 77 -7.10 4.62 10.91
CA ASN A 77 -7.24 3.16 11.01
C ASN A 77 -7.91 2.54 9.79
N SER A 78 -7.60 3.03 8.59
CA SER A 78 -8.16 2.59 7.31
C SER A 78 -9.69 2.61 7.22
N LYS A 79 -10.35 3.41 8.08
CA LYS A 79 -11.82 3.58 8.04
C LYS A 79 -12.21 4.30 6.75
N ILE A 80 -13.17 3.72 6.04
CA ILE A 80 -13.72 4.33 4.83
C ILE A 80 -14.54 5.57 5.20
N GLU A 81 -14.21 6.71 4.60
CA GLU A 81 -14.90 7.98 4.72
C GLU A 81 -15.46 8.41 3.36
N ASN A 82 -16.65 9.03 3.35
CA ASN A 82 -17.22 9.61 2.16
C ASN A 82 -16.34 10.76 1.64
N ALA A 83 -16.03 10.73 0.35
CA ALA A 83 -15.26 11.76 -0.34
C ALA A 83 -16.11 12.40 -1.45
N LEU A 84 -15.90 12.05 -2.71
CA LEU A 84 -16.78 12.51 -3.79
C LEU A 84 -18.16 11.83 -3.76
N ALA A 85 -18.26 10.60 -3.26
CA ALA A 85 -19.56 9.97 -3.00
C ALA A 85 -20.16 10.51 -1.69
N THR A 86 -21.34 11.11 -1.75
CA THR A 86 -22.10 11.59 -0.58
C THR A 86 -23.05 10.53 -0.04
N LYS A 87 -23.56 9.66 -0.92
CA LYS A 87 -24.45 8.54 -0.58
C LYS A 87 -24.21 7.38 -1.54
N THR A 88 -24.25 6.15 -1.00
CA THR A 88 -24.14 4.93 -1.80
C THR A 88 -25.36 4.05 -1.53
N LYS A 89 -26.01 3.59 -2.61
CA LYS A 89 -27.06 2.57 -2.58
C LYS A 89 -26.52 1.29 -3.20
N ILE A 90 -26.76 0.16 -2.54
CA ILE A 90 -26.39 -1.17 -3.04
C ILE A 90 -27.68 -1.93 -3.29
N SER A 91 -27.80 -2.64 -4.42
CA SER A 91 -28.94 -3.50 -4.74
C SER A 91 -29.02 -4.68 -3.76
N LYS A 92 -30.19 -5.31 -3.67
CA LYS A 92 -30.45 -6.44 -2.74
C LYS A 92 -29.52 -7.64 -3.02
N ASP A 93 -29.19 -7.89 -4.29
CA ASP A 93 -28.26 -8.94 -4.72
C ASP A 93 -26.77 -8.58 -4.48
N GLY A 94 -26.48 -7.31 -4.14
CA GLY A 94 -25.12 -6.82 -3.92
C GLY A 94 -24.31 -6.61 -5.21
N LEU A 95 -24.95 -6.65 -6.38
CA LEU A 95 -24.27 -6.58 -7.68
C LEU A 95 -24.34 -5.20 -8.34
N GLN A 96 -25.14 -4.28 -7.84
CA GLN A 96 -25.19 -2.92 -8.36
C GLN A 96 -24.94 -1.90 -7.25
N TYR A 97 -23.99 -1.00 -7.52
CA TYR A 97 -23.66 0.13 -6.65
C TYR A 97 -24.03 1.44 -7.35
N THR A 98 -24.82 2.27 -6.68
CA THR A 98 -25.19 3.61 -7.15
C THR A 98 -24.61 4.64 -6.21
N PHE A 99 -23.72 5.49 -6.72
CA PHE A 99 -23.07 6.55 -5.97
C PHE A 99 -23.63 7.91 -6.38
N ASN A 100 -24.16 8.68 -5.40
CA ASN A 100 -24.49 10.07 -5.59
C ASN A 100 -23.23 10.90 -5.34
N LEU A 101 -22.78 11.63 -6.35
CA LEU A 101 -21.57 12.44 -6.29
C LEU A 101 -21.85 13.83 -5.70
N ARG A 102 -20.86 14.39 -5.05
CA ARG A 102 -20.85 15.75 -4.52
C ARG A 102 -20.95 16.75 -5.67
N LYS A 103 -21.97 17.60 -5.63
CA LYS A 103 -22.15 18.70 -6.61
C LYS A 103 -21.16 19.84 -6.34
N GLY A 104 -20.80 20.59 -7.38
CA GLY A 104 -19.94 21.77 -7.27
C GLY A 104 -18.45 21.46 -7.09
N THR A 105 -18.04 20.18 -7.10
CA THR A 105 -16.61 19.80 -7.08
C THR A 105 -15.94 20.17 -8.40
N LYS A 106 -14.68 20.61 -8.31
CA LYS A 106 -13.91 21.11 -9.45
C LYS A 106 -12.53 20.50 -9.50
N TRP A 107 -12.03 20.29 -10.70
CA TRP A 107 -10.61 20.12 -10.98
C TRP A 107 -9.84 21.43 -10.74
N SER A 108 -8.54 21.32 -10.54
CA SER A 108 -7.67 22.50 -10.29
C SER A 108 -7.65 23.53 -11.43
N ASN A 109 -7.97 23.12 -12.66
CA ASN A 109 -8.16 24.03 -13.81
C ASN A 109 -9.55 24.71 -13.82
N GLY A 110 -10.50 24.27 -13.00
CA GLY A 110 -11.84 24.81 -12.87
C GLY A 110 -12.94 23.99 -13.53
N ASP A 111 -12.60 22.97 -14.32
CA ASP A 111 -13.57 22.02 -14.87
C ASP A 111 -14.38 21.35 -13.76
N PRO A 112 -15.67 21.02 -13.97
CA PRO A 112 -16.45 20.28 -13.00
C PRO A 112 -15.96 18.81 -12.91
N VAL A 113 -15.92 18.23 -11.70
CA VAL A 113 -15.76 16.78 -11.52
C VAL A 113 -17.13 16.13 -11.63
N THR A 114 -17.24 15.12 -12.48
CA THR A 114 -18.51 14.48 -12.84
C THR A 114 -18.43 12.96 -12.83
N ALA A 115 -19.56 12.28 -12.98
CA ALA A 115 -19.61 10.83 -13.15
C ALA A 115 -18.90 10.37 -14.44
N ALA A 116 -18.86 11.20 -15.48
CA ALA A 116 -18.16 10.90 -16.73
C ALA A 116 -16.65 10.76 -16.54
N ASP A 117 -16.03 11.52 -15.61
CA ASP A 117 -14.60 11.42 -15.31
C ASP A 117 -14.24 10.03 -14.71
N PHE A 118 -15.12 9.45 -13.90
CA PHE A 118 -14.97 8.09 -13.40
C PHE A 118 -15.14 7.06 -14.51
N VAL A 119 -16.16 7.21 -15.36
CA VAL A 119 -16.40 6.30 -16.50
C VAL A 119 -15.18 6.28 -17.41
N TYR A 120 -14.69 7.47 -17.78
CA TYR A 120 -13.49 7.61 -18.60
C TYR A 120 -12.27 6.96 -17.96
N SER A 121 -11.97 7.29 -16.69
CA SER A 121 -10.82 6.78 -15.94
C SER A 121 -10.79 5.26 -15.92
N TRP A 122 -11.91 4.62 -15.55
CA TRP A 122 -11.98 3.18 -15.40
C TRP A 122 -11.91 2.47 -16.75
N GLN A 123 -12.62 2.99 -17.77
CA GLN A 123 -12.56 2.46 -19.14
C GLN A 123 -11.15 2.59 -19.73
N ARG A 124 -10.45 3.70 -19.47
CA ARG A 124 -9.06 3.88 -19.87
C ARG A 124 -8.15 2.88 -19.18
N THR A 125 -8.30 2.69 -17.86
CA THR A 125 -7.44 1.78 -17.09
C THR A 125 -7.57 0.32 -17.53
N VAL A 126 -8.79 -0.17 -17.82
CA VAL A 126 -9.00 -1.55 -18.26
C VAL A 126 -8.72 -1.76 -19.74
N ASN A 127 -8.57 -0.69 -20.53
CA ASN A 127 -8.27 -0.79 -21.96
C ASN A 127 -6.89 -1.44 -22.15
N PRO A 128 -6.77 -2.56 -22.86
CA PRO A 128 -5.49 -3.23 -23.08
C PRO A 128 -4.41 -2.32 -23.69
N LYS A 129 -4.80 -1.31 -24.49
CA LYS A 129 -3.86 -0.32 -25.04
C LYS A 129 -3.17 0.55 -23.97
N THR A 130 -3.78 0.72 -22.80
CA THR A 130 -3.17 1.45 -21.67
C THR A 130 -2.08 0.63 -21.01
N ALA A 131 -2.10 -0.69 -21.15
CA ALA A 131 -1.15 -1.64 -20.57
C ALA A 131 -0.99 -1.48 -19.04
N SER A 132 -2.12 -1.23 -18.34
CA SER A 132 -2.14 -1.12 -16.88
C SER A 132 -1.79 -2.45 -16.23
N GLN A 133 -0.74 -2.47 -15.40
CA GLN A 133 -0.41 -3.66 -14.60
C GLN A 133 -1.45 -3.94 -13.51
N TYR A 134 -2.19 -2.92 -13.07
CA TYR A 134 -3.24 -3.01 -12.07
C TYR A 134 -4.64 -3.23 -12.64
N GLY A 135 -4.77 -3.41 -13.96
CA GLY A 135 -6.06 -3.68 -14.62
C GLY A 135 -6.83 -4.86 -13.99
N TYR A 136 -6.11 -5.87 -13.50
CA TYR A 136 -6.69 -7.04 -12.84
C TYR A 136 -7.53 -6.71 -11.59
N LEU A 137 -7.31 -5.57 -10.92
CA LEU A 137 -8.11 -5.13 -9.78
C LEU A 137 -9.56 -4.78 -10.15
N PHE A 138 -9.84 -4.60 -11.43
CA PHE A 138 -11.21 -4.42 -11.93
C PHE A 138 -11.98 -5.74 -12.09
N SER A 139 -11.31 -6.90 -11.90
CA SER A 139 -11.95 -8.22 -12.01
C SER A 139 -13.20 -8.32 -11.13
N GLY A 140 -14.29 -8.81 -11.73
CA GLY A 140 -15.61 -8.89 -11.11
C GLY A 140 -16.50 -7.67 -11.33
N ILE A 141 -15.99 -6.55 -11.86
CA ILE A 141 -16.82 -5.52 -12.49
C ILE A 141 -17.25 -6.08 -13.86
N LYS A 142 -18.52 -5.91 -14.20
CA LYS A 142 -19.10 -6.49 -15.44
C LYS A 142 -18.21 -6.22 -16.65
N ASN A 143 -17.88 -7.27 -17.38
CA ASN A 143 -17.03 -7.31 -18.58
C ASN A 143 -15.52 -7.02 -18.37
N ALA A 144 -15.06 -6.69 -17.18
CA ALA A 144 -13.65 -6.31 -16.97
C ALA A 144 -12.66 -7.38 -17.44
N ASP A 145 -12.88 -8.64 -17.04
CA ASP A 145 -11.99 -9.75 -17.41
C ASP A 145 -12.03 -10.04 -18.93
N ALA A 146 -13.19 -9.93 -19.56
CA ALA A 146 -13.34 -10.10 -21.00
C ALA A 146 -12.67 -8.98 -21.81
N ILE A 147 -12.68 -7.75 -21.28
CA ILE A 147 -11.99 -6.60 -21.87
C ILE A 147 -10.48 -6.81 -21.81
N GLN A 148 -9.94 -7.18 -20.66
CA GLN A 148 -8.51 -7.42 -20.48
C GLN A 148 -8.00 -8.59 -21.34
N ALA A 149 -8.87 -9.60 -21.59
CA ALA A 149 -8.60 -10.68 -22.51
C ALA A 149 -8.81 -10.30 -24.01
N ASN A 150 -9.04 -9.04 -24.36
CA ASN A 150 -9.33 -8.52 -25.70
C ASN A 150 -10.60 -9.15 -26.36
N LYS A 151 -11.53 -9.69 -25.55
CA LYS A 151 -12.78 -10.30 -26.05
C LYS A 151 -13.94 -9.31 -26.13
N LYS A 152 -13.84 -8.16 -25.47
CA LYS A 152 -14.86 -7.09 -25.47
C LYS A 152 -14.21 -5.71 -25.52
N SER A 153 -14.96 -4.74 -26.05
CA SER A 153 -14.53 -3.32 -26.03
C SER A 153 -14.52 -2.78 -24.60
N TYR A 154 -13.52 -1.97 -24.24
CA TYR A 154 -13.41 -1.30 -22.94
C TYR A 154 -14.64 -0.41 -22.63
N LYS A 155 -15.35 0.08 -23.66
CA LYS A 155 -16.59 0.85 -23.52
C LYS A 155 -17.75 0.03 -22.91
N THR A 156 -17.65 -1.31 -22.90
CA THR A 156 -18.67 -2.21 -22.32
C THR A 156 -18.46 -2.50 -20.84
N LEU A 157 -17.44 -1.89 -20.20
CA LEU A 157 -17.22 -2.03 -18.76
C LEU A 157 -18.49 -1.68 -17.98
N GLY A 158 -18.80 -2.45 -16.95
CA GLY A 158 -19.98 -2.25 -16.09
C GLY A 158 -19.99 -0.98 -15.27
N ILE A 159 -19.73 0.16 -15.89
CA ILE A 159 -19.76 1.49 -15.28
C ILE A 159 -20.51 2.45 -16.20
N LYS A 160 -21.39 3.29 -15.66
CA LYS A 160 -22.08 4.33 -16.42
C LYS A 160 -22.38 5.55 -15.58
N ALA A 161 -22.37 6.72 -16.22
CA ALA A 161 -22.94 7.94 -15.68
C ALA A 161 -24.47 7.92 -15.91
N ASP A 162 -25.23 8.15 -14.84
CA ASP A 162 -26.67 8.38 -14.88
C ASP A 162 -26.92 9.87 -14.55
N GLY A 163 -26.73 10.71 -15.57
CA GLY A 163 -26.61 12.14 -15.44
C GLY A 163 -25.25 12.58 -14.88
N LYS A 164 -25.12 13.87 -14.56
CA LYS A 164 -23.83 14.50 -14.23
C LYS A 164 -23.22 14.04 -12.90
N TYR A 165 -24.06 13.68 -11.91
CA TYR A 165 -23.62 13.44 -10.53
C TYR A 165 -24.13 12.12 -9.95
N LYS A 166 -24.42 11.15 -10.78
CA LYS A 166 -24.76 9.81 -10.36
C LYS A 166 -23.93 8.79 -11.15
N LEU A 167 -23.20 7.96 -10.45
CA LEU A 167 -22.38 6.88 -11.01
C LEU A 167 -23.01 5.56 -10.66
N VAL A 168 -23.17 4.68 -11.64
CA VAL A 168 -23.69 3.32 -11.47
C VAL A 168 -22.63 2.32 -11.88
N VAL A 169 -22.31 1.40 -10.97
CA VAL A 169 -21.35 0.30 -11.21
C VAL A 169 -22.09 -1.01 -11.09
N THR A 170 -21.93 -1.88 -12.07
CA THR A 170 -22.50 -3.23 -12.11
C THR A 170 -21.38 -4.26 -12.00
N LEU A 171 -21.54 -5.20 -11.07
CA LEU A 171 -20.63 -6.31 -10.84
C LEU A 171 -21.18 -7.59 -11.50
N GLU A 172 -20.29 -8.50 -11.89
CA GLU A 172 -20.63 -9.88 -12.31
C GLU A 172 -20.71 -10.83 -11.11
N LYS A 173 -20.02 -10.49 -10.05
CA LYS A 173 -19.95 -11.26 -8.80
C LYS A 173 -19.76 -10.32 -7.60
N LYS A 174 -20.11 -10.78 -6.40
CA LYS A 174 -19.86 -10.02 -5.17
C LYS A 174 -18.35 -9.84 -4.98
N ILE A 175 -17.92 -8.62 -4.69
CA ILE A 175 -16.54 -8.28 -4.33
C ILE A 175 -16.56 -7.81 -2.87
N PRO A 176 -16.15 -8.64 -1.90
CA PRO A 176 -16.24 -8.31 -0.47
C PRO A 176 -15.50 -7.02 -0.07
N TYR A 177 -14.40 -6.74 -0.76
CA TYR A 177 -13.55 -5.57 -0.53
C TYR A 177 -13.82 -4.40 -1.49
N PHE A 178 -14.93 -4.41 -2.24
CA PHE A 178 -15.21 -3.41 -3.28
C PHE A 178 -15.16 -1.96 -2.76
N LYS A 179 -15.71 -1.70 -1.58
CA LYS A 179 -15.66 -0.36 -0.99
C LYS A 179 -14.23 0.09 -0.65
N LEU A 180 -13.35 -0.84 -0.24
CA LEU A 180 -11.94 -0.53 0.01
C LEU A 180 -11.24 -0.13 -1.27
N LEU A 181 -11.50 -0.83 -2.38
CA LEU A 181 -10.98 -0.47 -3.71
C LEU A 181 -11.38 0.95 -4.12
N MET A 182 -12.59 1.38 -3.81
CA MET A 182 -13.07 2.72 -4.17
C MET A 182 -12.34 3.87 -3.44
N GLY A 183 -11.58 3.55 -2.40
CA GLY A 183 -10.67 4.47 -1.71
C GLY A 183 -9.22 4.38 -2.20
N PHE A 184 -8.91 3.48 -3.12
CA PHE A 184 -7.57 3.32 -3.69
C PHE A 184 -7.40 4.17 -4.96
N PRO A 185 -6.26 4.89 -5.14
CA PRO A 185 -6.11 5.87 -6.20
C PRO A 185 -6.33 5.37 -7.63
N LEU A 186 -6.12 4.09 -7.90
CA LEU A 186 -6.40 3.47 -9.20
C LEU A 186 -7.84 3.71 -9.68
N PHE A 187 -8.79 3.81 -8.75
CA PHE A 187 -10.22 3.98 -9.01
C PHE A 187 -10.68 5.45 -8.95
N PHE A 188 -9.75 6.40 -8.85
CA PHE A 188 -10.07 7.82 -8.85
C PHE A 188 -10.43 8.32 -10.26
N PRO A 189 -11.14 9.44 -10.38
CA PRO A 189 -11.51 10.00 -11.69
C PRO A 189 -10.30 10.55 -12.41
N GLN A 190 -10.38 10.68 -13.74
CA GLN A 190 -9.41 11.38 -14.58
C GLN A 190 -10.14 12.40 -15.46
N ASN A 191 -9.56 13.58 -15.63
CA ASN A 191 -10.08 14.59 -16.54
C ASN A 191 -9.76 14.19 -18.00
N GLN A 192 -10.78 13.73 -18.73
CA GLN A 192 -10.62 13.25 -20.10
C GLN A 192 -9.92 14.24 -21.01
N LYS A 193 -10.32 15.52 -20.97
CA LYS A 193 -9.75 16.57 -21.83
C LYS A 193 -8.24 16.72 -21.63
N VAL A 194 -7.80 16.62 -20.37
CA VAL A 194 -6.38 16.77 -20.02
C VAL A 194 -5.60 15.51 -20.41
N VAL A 195 -6.14 14.32 -20.15
CA VAL A 195 -5.51 13.06 -20.58
C VAL A 195 -5.33 13.02 -22.08
N GLU A 196 -6.37 13.36 -22.85
CA GLU A 196 -6.33 13.36 -24.32
C GLU A 196 -5.41 14.44 -24.88
N LYS A 197 -5.38 15.62 -24.26
CA LYS A 197 -4.49 16.72 -24.64
C LYS A 197 -3.01 16.33 -24.55
N TYR A 198 -2.63 15.66 -23.48
CA TYR A 198 -1.21 15.32 -23.24
C TYR A 198 -0.83 13.90 -23.71
N GLY A 199 -1.81 13.02 -23.96
CA GLY A 199 -1.56 11.69 -24.51
C GLY A 199 -0.54 10.89 -23.70
N GLU A 200 0.56 10.52 -24.35
CA GLU A 200 1.65 9.76 -23.70
C GLU A 200 2.41 10.56 -22.63
N ASN A 201 2.39 11.89 -22.74
CA ASN A 201 3.03 12.79 -21.76
C ASN A 201 2.18 12.98 -20.50
N TYR A 202 0.90 12.52 -20.48
CA TYR A 202 0.07 12.61 -19.30
C TYR A 202 0.70 11.85 -18.12
N GLY A 203 0.84 12.51 -16.98
CA GLY A 203 1.44 11.93 -15.77
C GLY A 203 2.97 11.89 -15.77
N THR A 204 3.66 12.49 -16.74
CA THR A 204 5.15 12.52 -16.78
C THR A 204 5.74 13.74 -16.08
N LYS A 205 4.96 14.80 -15.88
CA LYS A 205 5.35 16.00 -15.12
C LYS A 205 4.12 16.72 -14.56
N SER A 206 4.34 17.51 -13.52
CA SER A 206 3.27 18.18 -12.77
C SER A 206 2.46 19.20 -13.58
N SER A 207 3.06 19.81 -14.61
CA SER A 207 2.39 20.79 -15.51
C SER A 207 1.32 20.16 -16.41
N ASP A 208 1.40 18.85 -16.65
CA ASP A 208 0.55 18.14 -17.59
C ASP A 208 -0.63 17.44 -16.89
N MET A 209 -0.88 17.83 -15.64
CA MET A 209 -1.89 17.25 -14.77
C MET A 209 -2.86 18.31 -14.24
N VAL A 210 -4.05 17.84 -13.89
CA VAL A 210 -5.02 18.58 -13.06
C VAL A 210 -5.49 17.69 -11.93
N TYR A 211 -5.88 18.31 -10.83
CA TYR A 211 -6.09 17.64 -9.55
C TYR A 211 -7.44 18.02 -8.96
N ASN A 212 -8.10 17.06 -8.30
CA ASN A 212 -9.39 17.29 -7.63
C ASN A 212 -9.33 17.06 -6.10
N GLY A 213 -8.15 16.77 -5.57
CA GLY A 213 -7.89 16.54 -4.15
C GLY A 213 -7.44 17.79 -3.38
N PRO A 214 -7.06 17.61 -2.10
CA PRO A 214 -6.69 18.72 -1.20
C PRO A 214 -5.43 19.47 -1.62
N PHE A 215 -4.53 18.84 -2.39
CA PHE A 215 -3.29 19.44 -2.86
C PHE A 215 -3.16 19.32 -4.39
N LYS A 216 -2.16 20.01 -4.94
CA LYS A 216 -1.69 19.92 -6.32
C LYS A 216 -0.22 19.56 -6.32
N LEU A 217 0.20 18.60 -7.13
CA LEU A 217 1.62 18.35 -7.37
C LEU A 217 2.20 19.52 -8.18
N THR A 218 3.32 20.05 -7.74
CA THR A 218 4.03 21.15 -8.40
C THR A 218 5.54 20.90 -8.34
N LYS A 219 6.30 21.62 -9.18
CA LYS A 219 7.76 21.56 -9.21
C LYS A 219 8.34 20.16 -9.46
N TRP A 220 7.61 19.31 -10.17
CA TRP A 220 8.09 18.01 -10.61
C TRP A 220 8.08 17.95 -12.14
N ASN A 221 9.24 17.60 -12.70
CA ASN A 221 9.52 17.56 -14.14
C ASN A 221 9.66 16.13 -14.71
N GLY A 222 9.33 15.11 -13.92
CA GLY A 222 9.44 13.70 -14.31
C GLY A 222 10.69 12.98 -13.80
N THR A 223 11.81 13.69 -13.59
CA THR A 223 13.10 13.10 -13.16
C THR A 223 13.70 13.78 -11.93
N GLY A 224 13.01 14.80 -11.41
CA GLY A 224 13.52 15.59 -10.29
C GLY A 224 13.55 14.83 -8.96
N MET A 225 14.58 15.11 -8.15
CA MET A 225 14.75 14.59 -6.80
C MET A 225 13.93 15.34 -5.75
N THR A 226 13.15 16.32 -6.18
CA THR A 226 12.28 17.12 -5.32
C THR A 226 10.95 17.42 -6.01
N TRP A 227 9.90 17.53 -5.20
CA TRP A 227 8.58 18.01 -5.63
C TRP A 227 7.83 18.63 -4.48
N THR A 228 6.71 19.27 -4.75
CA THR A 228 5.89 19.95 -3.75
C THR A 228 4.42 19.62 -3.96
N LEU A 229 3.73 19.27 -2.88
CA LEU A 229 2.27 19.30 -2.82
C LEU A 229 1.85 20.67 -2.29
N ALA A 230 1.25 21.49 -3.13
CA ALA A 230 0.73 22.81 -2.75
C ALA A 230 -0.79 22.73 -2.57
N LYS A 231 -1.34 23.43 -1.59
CA LYS A 231 -2.78 23.48 -1.33
C LYS A 231 -3.58 23.77 -2.60
N ASN A 232 -4.67 23.05 -2.78
CA ASN A 232 -5.61 23.25 -3.89
C ASN A 232 -6.81 24.08 -3.43
N GLU A 233 -6.81 25.37 -3.72
CA GLU A 233 -7.89 26.28 -3.32
C GLU A 233 -9.24 25.93 -3.97
N LYS A 234 -9.25 25.17 -5.09
CA LYS A 234 -10.48 24.72 -5.77
C LYS A 234 -11.02 23.40 -5.21
N TYR A 235 -10.32 22.77 -4.26
CA TYR A 235 -10.81 21.57 -3.59
C TYR A 235 -12.09 21.90 -2.81
N TRP A 236 -13.10 21.02 -2.89
CA TRP A 236 -14.41 21.28 -2.29
C TRP A 236 -14.37 21.52 -0.77
N ASP A 237 -13.37 20.96 -0.08
CA ASP A 237 -13.19 21.09 1.38
C ASP A 237 -11.91 21.88 1.74
N SER A 238 -11.47 22.77 0.85
CA SER A 238 -10.21 23.53 0.96
C SER A 238 -10.11 24.33 2.26
N LYS A 239 -11.25 24.80 2.81
CA LYS A 239 -11.31 25.53 4.08
C LYS A 239 -10.80 24.70 5.28
N LYS A 240 -10.88 23.38 5.22
CA LYS A 240 -10.36 22.48 6.27
C LYS A 240 -8.89 22.15 6.09
N VAL A 241 -8.33 22.36 4.91
CA VAL A 241 -6.90 22.12 4.63
C VAL A 241 -6.10 23.29 5.17
N LYS A 242 -5.34 23.04 6.24
CA LYS A 242 -4.52 24.07 6.93
C LYS A 242 -3.12 24.17 6.34
N LEU A 243 -2.55 23.04 5.90
CA LEU A 243 -1.20 22.99 5.33
C LEU A 243 -1.17 23.67 3.96
N ASP A 244 -0.24 24.60 3.75
CA ASP A 244 -0.05 25.30 2.47
C ASP A 244 0.83 24.50 1.52
N LYS A 245 1.95 23.94 2.04
CA LYS A 245 2.87 23.13 1.22
C LYS A 245 3.49 21.99 2.01
N LEU A 246 3.67 20.87 1.31
CA LEU A 246 4.50 19.75 1.71
C LEU A 246 5.59 19.57 0.66
N HIS A 247 6.84 19.76 1.07
CA HIS A 247 8.00 19.57 0.22
C HIS A 247 8.56 18.15 0.38
N TYR A 248 8.82 17.50 -0.72
CA TYR A 248 9.50 16.21 -0.76
C TYR A 248 10.92 16.36 -1.28
N GLN A 249 11.84 15.65 -0.65
CA GLN A 249 13.23 15.56 -1.07
C GLN A 249 13.65 14.09 -1.06
N VAL A 250 14.22 13.61 -2.16
CA VAL A 250 14.84 12.28 -2.20
C VAL A 250 16.15 12.34 -1.43
N THR A 251 16.27 11.49 -0.41
CA THR A 251 17.46 11.39 0.44
C THR A 251 17.75 9.91 0.64
N LYS A 252 18.70 9.38 -0.12
CA LYS A 252 19.03 7.94 -0.13
C LYS A 252 19.86 7.51 1.08
N ASP A 253 20.62 8.43 1.68
CA ASP A 253 21.43 8.17 2.86
C ASP A 253 20.74 8.66 4.17
N PRO A 254 20.46 7.74 5.13
CA PRO A 254 19.79 8.10 6.37
C PRO A 254 20.55 9.07 7.27
N SER A 255 21.90 9.07 7.21
CA SER A 255 22.72 9.97 8.03
C SER A 255 22.61 11.41 7.54
N THR A 256 22.58 11.58 6.21
CA THR A 256 22.31 12.88 5.57
C THR A 256 20.91 13.38 5.98
N GLY A 257 19.89 12.53 5.90
CA GLY A 257 18.54 12.87 6.32
C GLY A 257 18.46 13.27 7.80
N TYR A 258 19.12 12.52 8.68
CA TYR A 258 19.20 12.83 10.11
C TYR A 258 19.87 14.18 10.39
N ASN A 259 20.97 14.49 9.70
CA ASN A 259 21.65 15.79 9.85
C ASN A 259 20.77 16.96 9.39
N GLN A 260 19.99 16.77 8.34
CA GLN A 260 19.02 17.76 7.88
C GLN A 260 17.84 17.90 8.86
N PHE A 261 17.39 16.81 9.51
CA PHE A 261 16.39 16.88 10.58
C PHE A 261 16.88 17.66 11.80
N LYS A 262 18.12 17.42 12.25
CA LYS A 262 18.73 18.17 13.38
C LYS A 262 18.81 19.68 13.13
N THR A 263 18.95 20.09 11.88
CA THR A 263 19.04 21.51 11.48
C THR A 263 17.69 22.08 11.03
N ASP A 264 16.57 21.40 11.31
CA ASP A 264 15.19 21.78 10.98
C ASP A 264 14.93 21.98 9.46
N LYS A 265 15.82 21.44 8.60
CA LYS A 265 15.64 21.41 7.13
C LYS A 265 14.64 20.33 6.72
N LEU A 266 14.54 19.24 7.48
CA LEU A 266 13.52 18.20 7.35
C LEU A 266 12.74 18.09 8.65
N GLN A 267 11.42 17.91 8.56
CA GLN A 267 10.56 17.68 9.71
C GLN A 267 10.05 16.24 9.79
N TYR A 268 10.26 15.44 8.72
CA TYR A 268 9.97 14.02 8.72
C TYR A 268 11.03 13.27 7.91
N VAL A 269 11.67 12.26 8.53
CA VAL A 269 12.75 11.48 7.91
C VAL A 269 12.77 10.04 8.39
N GLY A 270 12.98 9.10 7.49
CA GLY A 270 13.20 7.69 7.82
C GLY A 270 14.61 7.43 8.34
N LEU A 271 14.74 6.47 9.25
CA LEU A 271 15.99 5.99 9.82
C LEU A 271 16.16 4.49 9.55
N SER A 272 17.40 4.04 9.39
CA SER A 272 17.70 2.61 9.26
C SER A 272 19.02 2.24 9.92
N GLY A 273 19.28 0.93 10.05
CA GLY A 273 20.54 0.39 10.54
C GLY A 273 20.92 0.87 11.96
N VAL A 274 22.19 1.16 12.14
CA VAL A 274 22.77 1.61 13.43
C VAL A 274 22.13 2.91 13.92
N LEU A 275 21.81 3.82 12.99
CA LEU A 275 21.21 5.11 13.33
C LEU A 275 19.84 4.94 13.99
N ALA A 276 18.99 4.08 13.46
CA ALA A 276 17.68 3.76 14.03
C ALA A 276 17.79 3.15 15.43
N LYS A 277 18.83 2.34 15.68
CA LYS A 277 19.10 1.73 17.00
C LYS A 277 19.58 2.77 18.01
N ASN A 278 20.51 3.63 17.60
CA ASN A 278 21.10 4.64 18.49
C ASN A 278 20.07 5.69 18.92
N LEU A 279 19.09 5.97 18.07
CA LEU A 279 18.05 6.97 18.31
C LEU A 279 16.75 6.36 18.86
N LYS A 280 16.73 5.09 19.30
CA LYS A 280 15.51 4.40 19.75
C LYS A 280 14.70 5.11 20.82
N ASN A 281 15.35 5.90 21.68
CA ASN A 281 14.74 6.68 22.78
C ASN A 281 14.56 8.16 22.43
N ASN A 282 14.75 8.57 21.18
CA ASN A 282 14.54 9.96 20.77
C ASN A 282 13.05 10.30 20.87
N LYS A 283 12.72 11.46 21.46
CA LYS A 283 11.34 11.92 21.70
C LYS A 283 10.50 12.09 20.44
N ASP A 284 11.16 12.36 19.32
CA ASP A 284 10.53 12.55 18.01
C ASP A 284 10.41 11.23 17.22
N MET A 285 10.83 10.10 17.83
CA MET A 285 10.77 8.79 17.20
C MET A 285 9.33 8.30 17.05
N VAL A 286 8.97 7.92 15.83
CA VAL A 286 7.72 7.22 15.51
C VAL A 286 8.04 5.93 14.75
N THR A 287 7.39 4.84 15.14
CA THR A 287 7.45 3.57 14.39
C THR A 287 6.21 3.45 13.52
N ARG A 288 6.41 3.09 12.24
CA ARG A 288 5.35 2.86 11.25
C ARG A 288 5.44 1.42 10.77
N GLU A 289 4.52 0.58 11.23
CA GLU A 289 4.37 -0.78 10.68
C GLU A 289 3.61 -0.70 9.37
N THR A 290 4.04 -1.46 8.37
CA THR A 290 3.36 -1.54 7.07
C THR A 290 2.81 -2.92 6.82
N SER A 291 1.66 -3.00 6.18
CA SER A 291 1.14 -4.26 5.66
C SER A 291 1.89 -4.61 4.38
N SER A 292 3.10 -5.17 4.53
CA SER A 292 4.00 -5.45 3.42
C SER A 292 4.72 -6.79 3.60
N CYS A 293 5.27 -7.31 2.53
CA CYS A 293 6.20 -8.43 2.55
C CYS A 293 7.33 -8.17 1.57
N TYR A 294 8.56 -8.19 2.08
CA TYR A 294 9.77 -8.29 1.26
C TYR A 294 10.13 -9.75 1.07
N TYR A 295 10.46 -10.12 -0.17
CA TYR A 295 10.67 -11.52 -0.53
C TYR A 295 11.71 -11.69 -1.63
N LEU A 296 12.28 -12.89 -1.76
CA LEU A 296 13.02 -13.28 -2.95
C LEU A 296 12.05 -13.86 -3.99
N ALA A 297 12.16 -13.37 -5.20
CA ALA A 297 11.50 -13.91 -6.38
C ALA A 297 12.54 -14.57 -7.29
N PHE A 298 12.41 -15.87 -7.49
CA PHE A 298 13.20 -16.65 -8.43
C PHE A 298 12.50 -16.66 -9.78
N ASN A 299 13.21 -16.37 -10.88
CA ASN A 299 12.65 -16.54 -12.21
C ASN A 299 12.47 -18.03 -12.52
N GLN A 300 11.27 -18.56 -12.23
CA GLN A 300 10.97 -19.99 -12.33
C GLN A 300 10.78 -20.48 -13.78
N LYS A 301 10.94 -19.62 -14.78
CA LYS A 301 11.12 -20.06 -16.18
C LYS A 301 12.55 -20.58 -16.44
N LYS A 302 13.52 -20.16 -15.64
CA LYS A 302 14.90 -20.66 -15.73
C LYS A 302 15.02 -22.05 -15.10
N LYS A 303 15.70 -22.98 -15.77
CA LYS A 303 15.85 -24.40 -15.35
C LYS A 303 16.32 -24.54 -13.91
N LEU A 304 17.30 -23.73 -13.49
CA LEU A 304 17.87 -23.75 -12.15
C LEU A 304 16.82 -23.52 -11.06
N PHE A 305 15.91 -22.57 -11.27
CA PHE A 305 14.91 -22.16 -10.27
C PHE A 305 13.58 -22.91 -10.40
N LYS A 306 13.42 -23.83 -11.36
CA LYS A 306 12.32 -24.80 -11.35
C LYS A 306 12.51 -25.85 -10.25
N ASN A 307 13.76 -26.15 -9.87
CA ASN A 307 14.06 -27.13 -8.84
C ASN A 307 13.64 -26.59 -7.44
N LEU A 308 12.72 -27.28 -6.77
CA LEU A 308 12.19 -26.88 -5.47
C LEU A 308 13.26 -26.95 -4.39
N LYS A 309 14.12 -27.98 -4.37
CA LYS A 309 15.18 -28.16 -3.37
C LYS A 309 16.17 -27.00 -3.39
N ILE A 310 16.49 -26.47 -4.58
CA ILE A 310 17.33 -25.26 -4.72
C ILE A 310 16.67 -24.05 -4.05
N ARG A 311 15.38 -23.82 -4.28
CA ARG A 311 14.65 -22.68 -3.67
C ARG A 311 14.52 -22.84 -2.15
N GLU A 312 14.22 -24.06 -1.66
CA GLU A 312 14.15 -24.36 -0.23
C GLU A 312 15.52 -24.21 0.44
N ALA A 313 16.60 -24.70 -0.17
CA ALA A 313 17.96 -24.54 0.33
C ALA A 313 18.34 -23.06 0.48
N ILE A 314 18.07 -22.24 -0.53
CA ILE A 314 18.30 -20.79 -0.48
C ILE A 314 17.48 -20.17 0.66
N SER A 315 16.21 -20.53 0.81
CA SER A 315 15.36 -20.00 1.87
C SER A 315 15.86 -20.37 3.27
N MET A 316 16.26 -21.63 3.49
CA MET A 316 16.75 -22.14 4.79
C MET A 316 18.14 -21.62 5.14
N ALA A 317 18.93 -21.18 4.17
CA ALA A 317 20.27 -20.61 4.36
C ALA A 317 20.24 -19.18 4.94
N ILE A 318 19.08 -18.53 5.01
CA ILE A 318 18.93 -17.10 5.40
C ILE A 318 18.47 -16.98 6.85
N ASP A 319 19.30 -16.40 7.73
CA ASP A 319 18.88 -15.99 9.08
C ASP A 319 18.10 -14.69 9.06
N ARG A 320 16.77 -14.80 8.96
CA ARG A 320 15.83 -13.66 8.95
C ARG A 320 15.82 -12.89 10.26
N GLY A 321 16.13 -13.56 11.37
CA GLY A 321 16.22 -12.93 12.69
C GLY A 321 17.42 -11.98 12.76
N GLN A 322 18.58 -12.42 12.27
CA GLN A 322 19.77 -11.57 12.14
C GLN A 322 19.54 -10.42 11.15
N LEU A 323 18.92 -10.71 10.00
CA LEU A 323 18.56 -9.71 9.00
C LEU A 323 17.77 -8.54 9.61
N THR A 324 16.66 -8.86 10.30
CA THR A 324 15.78 -7.82 10.83
C THR A 324 16.34 -7.11 12.06
N LYS A 325 16.96 -7.87 12.99
CA LYS A 325 17.46 -7.31 14.26
C LYS A 325 18.82 -6.63 14.16
N LYS A 326 19.70 -7.12 13.27
CA LYS A 326 21.09 -6.65 13.19
C LYS A 326 21.35 -5.74 11.98
N ILE A 327 20.82 -6.10 10.81
CA ILE A 327 21.04 -5.33 9.57
C ILE A 327 20.05 -4.18 9.50
N LEU A 328 18.76 -4.45 9.44
CA LEU A 328 17.73 -3.41 9.32
C LEU A 328 17.60 -2.59 10.61
N GLY A 329 17.28 -3.20 11.73
CA GLY A 329 17.18 -2.52 13.04
C GLY A 329 16.13 -1.42 13.14
N ASP A 330 15.24 -1.34 12.17
CA ASP A 330 14.24 -0.28 11.96
C ASP A 330 12.83 -0.63 12.51
N GLY A 331 12.69 -1.79 13.14
CA GLY A 331 11.42 -2.32 13.63
C GLY A 331 10.82 -3.39 12.73
N SER A 332 11.37 -3.61 11.53
CA SER A 332 11.01 -4.73 10.67
C SER A 332 11.18 -6.06 11.41
N PHE A 333 10.35 -7.03 11.09
CA PHE A 333 10.39 -8.34 11.72
C PHE A 333 10.31 -9.47 10.68
N ASN A 334 10.93 -10.63 11.01
CA ASN A 334 10.98 -11.77 10.11
C ASN A 334 9.58 -12.26 9.76
N SER A 335 9.32 -12.45 8.46
CA SER A 335 8.06 -13.00 7.98
C SER A 335 8.19 -14.49 7.65
N GLN A 336 7.21 -15.26 8.10
CA GLN A 336 6.99 -16.64 7.70
C GLN A 336 5.65 -16.77 6.94
N SER A 337 5.22 -15.67 6.33
CA SER A 337 3.96 -15.55 5.60
C SER A 337 4.17 -14.57 4.46
N PHE A 338 3.50 -14.78 3.34
CA PHE A 338 3.49 -13.80 2.26
C PHE A 338 2.46 -12.70 2.54
N VAL A 339 1.28 -13.07 3.03
CA VAL A 339 0.31 -12.10 3.57
C VAL A 339 0.86 -11.52 4.87
N SER A 340 0.84 -10.21 5.02
CA SER A 340 1.37 -9.52 6.20
C SER A 340 0.52 -9.76 7.45
N LYS A 341 1.19 -9.81 8.60
CA LYS A 341 0.56 -9.83 9.92
C LYS A 341 -0.20 -8.51 10.14
N GLY A 342 -1.35 -8.59 10.79
CA GLY A 342 -2.18 -7.43 11.12
C GLY A 342 -3.10 -6.95 9.98
N LEU A 343 -3.07 -7.62 8.82
CA LEU A 343 -3.89 -7.23 7.67
C LEU A 343 -5.34 -7.70 7.77
N SER A 344 -5.56 -8.93 8.22
CA SER A 344 -6.88 -9.57 8.23
C SER A 344 -7.05 -10.52 9.40
N ILE A 345 -8.28 -10.67 9.84
CA ILE A 345 -8.67 -11.49 10.98
C ILE A 345 -9.64 -12.58 10.51
N ASN A 346 -9.43 -13.80 11.01
CA ASN A 346 -10.35 -14.91 10.76
C ASN A 346 -11.73 -14.58 11.33
N PRO A 347 -12.79 -14.59 10.52
CA PRO A 347 -14.12 -14.16 10.94
C PRO A 347 -14.73 -15.03 12.05
N LYS A 348 -14.36 -16.32 12.14
CA LYS A 348 -14.84 -17.23 13.17
C LYS A 348 -14.06 -17.13 14.48
N THR A 349 -12.73 -17.04 14.41
CA THR A 349 -11.86 -17.21 15.58
C THR A 349 -11.28 -15.93 16.11
N GLY A 350 -11.39 -14.81 15.37
CA GLY A 350 -10.73 -13.54 15.70
C GLY A 350 -9.21 -13.57 15.62
N LYS A 351 -8.60 -14.68 15.17
CA LYS A 351 -7.14 -14.81 15.03
C LYS A 351 -6.66 -14.13 13.76
N ASP A 352 -5.46 -13.56 13.81
CA ASP A 352 -4.78 -13.01 12.64
C ASP A 352 -4.61 -14.07 11.55
N PHE A 353 -4.69 -13.66 10.28
CA PHE A 353 -4.54 -14.55 9.12
C PHE A 353 -3.25 -15.37 9.19
N THR A 354 -2.13 -14.73 9.55
CA THR A 354 -0.83 -15.42 9.65
C THR A 354 -0.76 -16.46 10.76
N ALA A 355 -1.64 -16.39 11.76
CA ALA A 355 -1.72 -17.38 12.82
C ALA A 355 -2.49 -18.66 12.40
N THR A 356 -3.23 -18.58 11.29
CA THR A 356 -4.04 -19.72 10.77
C THR A 356 -3.37 -20.45 9.60
N THR A 357 -2.23 -19.96 9.12
CA THR A 357 -1.51 -20.52 7.97
C THR A 357 -0.35 -21.41 8.40
N ALA A 358 -0.01 -22.40 7.56
CA ALA A 358 1.16 -23.24 7.75
C ALA A 358 2.46 -22.41 7.74
N LYS A 359 3.43 -22.90 8.48
CA LYS A 359 4.78 -22.34 8.55
C LYS A 359 5.77 -23.43 8.18
N PRO A 360 5.98 -23.66 6.88
CA PRO A 360 6.83 -24.75 6.43
C PRO A 360 8.26 -24.58 6.95
N ASP A 361 8.93 -25.72 7.17
CA ASP A 361 10.31 -25.73 7.66
C ASP A 361 11.27 -24.99 6.77
N SER A 362 10.99 -24.95 5.46
CA SER A 362 11.78 -24.19 4.48
C SER A 362 11.88 -22.69 4.77
N LEU A 363 11.02 -22.13 5.62
CA LEU A 363 11.11 -20.73 6.08
C LEU A 363 11.92 -20.56 7.39
N LYS A 364 12.34 -21.65 8.03
CA LYS A 364 13.17 -21.61 9.23
C LYS A 364 14.65 -21.63 8.84
N TYR A 365 15.47 -20.83 9.52
CA TYR A 365 16.91 -20.87 9.34
C TYR A 365 17.47 -22.23 9.81
N ASN A 366 18.05 -22.97 8.89
CA ASN A 366 18.72 -24.25 9.17
C ASN A 366 19.82 -24.49 8.12
N PRO A 367 21.04 -24.01 8.36
CA PRO A 367 22.14 -24.10 7.38
C PRO A 367 22.56 -25.54 7.09
N THR A 368 22.43 -26.47 8.05
CA THR A 368 22.75 -27.88 7.83
C THR A 368 21.79 -28.55 6.85
N LYS A 369 20.47 -28.36 7.05
CA LYS A 369 19.45 -28.86 6.12
C LYS A 369 19.50 -28.15 4.77
N ALA A 370 19.77 -26.83 4.78
CA ALA A 370 19.99 -26.06 3.57
C ALA A 370 21.11 -26.64 2.70
N LYS A 371 22.27 -26.95 3.32
CA LYS A 371 23.41 -27.56 2.62
C LYS A 371 23.05 -28.93 2.01
N ALA A 372 22.33 -29.76 2.73
CA ALA A 372 21.90 -31.09 2.25
C ALA A 372 20.98 -30.95 1.03
N LEU A 373 19.90 -30.14 1.14
CA LEU A 373 18.97 -29.86 0.03
C LEU A 373 19.66 -29.22 -1.17
N TRP A 374 20.64 -28.34 -0.92
CA TRP A 374 21.45 -27.73 -1.95
C TRP A 374 22.21 -28.75 -2.78
N GLN A 375 22.92 -29.68 -2.11
CA GLN A 375 23.67 -30.75 -2.77
C GLN A 375 22.76 -31.68 -3.57
N GLU A 376 21.59 -32.05 -3.00
CA GLU A 376 20.60 -32.85 -3.72
C GLU A 376 20.08 -32.13 -4.97
N GLY A 377 19.72 -30.84 -4.83
CA GLY A 377 19.25 -30.02 -5.95
C GLY A 377 20.30 -29.86 -7.06
N LEU A 378 21.57 -29.65 -6.71
CA LEU A 378 22.67 -29.60 -7.69
C LEU A 378 22.84 -30.93 -8.43
N LYS A 379 22.75 -32.06 -7.69
CA LYS A 379 22.81 -33.40 -8.28
C LYS A 379 21.64 -33.65 -9.25
N GLU A 380 20.42 -33.27 -8.89
CA GLU A 380 19.24 -33.37 -9.78
C GLU A 380 19.39 -32.51 -11.06
N LEU A 381 20.11 -31.41 -10.97
CA LEU A 381 20.40 -30.52 -12.11
C LEU A 381 21.61 -30.99 -12.95
N GLY A 382 22.41 -31.96 -12.45
CA GLY A 382 23.63 -32.44 -13.11
C GLY A 382 24.78 -31.42 -13.05
N ILE A 383 24.84 -30.57 -12.02
CA ILE A 383 25.87 -29.55 -11.84
C ILE A 383 26.50 -29.62 -10.44
N THR A 384 27.71 -29.07 -10.28
CA THR A 384 28.45 -29.04 -9.00
C THR A 384 28.58 -27.62 -8.43
N LYS A 385 28.36 -26.60 -9.24
CA LYS A 385 28.45 -25.17 -8.86
C LYS A 385 27.32 -24.42 -9.50
N MET A 386 26.93 -23.32 -8.89
CA MET A 386 25.88 -22.44 -9.40
C MET A 386 26.26 -20.97 -9.17
N SER A 387 25.88 -20.10 -10.08
CA SER A 387 25.94 -18.66 -9.88
C SER A 387 24.64 -18.01 -10.33
N PHE A 388 24.32 -16.88 -9.72
CA PHE A 388 23.24 -16.02 -10.18
C PHE A 388 23.47 -14.56 -9.77
N THR A 389 22.77 -13.66 -10.46
CA THR A 389 22.72 -12.25 -10.10
C THR A 389 21.49 -12.00 -9.23
N LEU A 390 21.69 -11.41 -8.05
CA LEU A 390 20.63 -10.87 -7.19
C LEU A 390 20.39 -9.41 -7.56
N LEU A 391 19.23 -9.16 -8.14
CA LEU A 391 18.78 -7.83 -8.54
C LEU A 391 18.00 -7.15 -7.40
N SER A 392 18.35 -5.90 -7.06
CA SER A 392 17.63 -5.09 -6.07
C SER A 392 17.72 -3.61 -6.37
N SER A 393 17.02 -2.76 -5.60
CA SER A 393 17.16 -1.32 -5.74
C SER A 393 18.47 -0.81 -5.12
N ASP A 394 18.90 0.40 -5.53
CA ASP A 394 20.07 1.09 -5.00
C ASP A 394 19.79 1.86 -3.70
N GLU A 395 18.61 1.69 -3.12
CA GLU A 395 18.26 2.26 -1.82
C GLU A 395 19.14 1.68 -0.70
N PHE A 396 19.50 2.52 0.27
CA PHE A 396 20.44 2.16 1.33
C PHE A 396 20.10 0.84 2.03
N ALA A 397 18.85 0.67 2.48
CA ALA A 397 18.41 -0.53 3.17
C ALA A 397 18.47 -1.77 2.25
N GLN A 398 18.11 -1.62 0.97
CA GLN A 398 18.09 -2.73 0.02
C GLN A 398 19.51 -3.19 -0.35
N LYS A 399 20.47 -2.27 -0.43
CA LYS A 399 21.89 -2.61 -0.57
C LYS A 399 22.39 -3.44 0.61
N GLN A 400 22.13 -2.99 1.84
CA GLN A 400 22.53 -3.75 3.04
C GLN A 400 21.89 -5.14 3.09
N VAL A 401 20.61 -5.26 2.71
CA VAL A 401 19.92 -6.55 2.65
C VAL A 401 20.56 -7.45 1.58
N SER A 402 20.84 -6.94 0.37
CA SER A 402 21.44 -7.74 -0.71
C SER A 402 22.84 -8.23 -0.35
N GLU A 403 23.68 -7.38 0.25
CA GLU A 403 25.02 -7.74 0.76
C GLU A 403 24.93 -8.82 1.86
N TYR A 404 24.00 -8.67 2.78
CA TYR A 404 23.75 -9.69 3.82
C TYR A 404 23.31 -11.01 3.21
N LEU A 405 22.39 -11.01 2.25
CA LEU A 405 21.92 -12.21 1.57
C LEU A 405 23.05 -12.89 0.82
N GLN A 406 23.86 -12.16 0.07
CA GLN A 406 25.07 -12.69 -0.61
C GLN A 406 25.96 -13.42 0.39
N SER A 407 26.32 -12.76 1.49
CA SER A 407 27.19 -13.33 2.52
C SER A 407 26.61 -14.62 3.15
N GLN A 408 25.31 -14.62 3.49
CA GLN A 408 24.65 -15.79 4.08
C GLN A 408 24.57 -16.96 3.11
N LEU A 409 24.23 -16.69 1.87
CA LEU A 409 24.04 -17.71 0.84
C LEU A 409 25.39 -18.35 0.44
N GLU A 410 26.43 -17.56 0.19
CA GLU A 410 27.75 -18.09 -0.16
C GLU A 410 28.40 -18.86 0.99
N LYS A 411 28.18 -18.40 2.25
CA LYS A 411 28.66 -19.12 3.44
C LYS A 411 28.01 -20.49 3.63
N ASN A 412 26.69 -20.57 3.42
CA ASN A 412 25.89 -21.74 3.82
C ASN A 412 25.67 -22.74 2.67
N LEU A 413 25.87 -22.34 1.40
CA LEU A 413 25.61 -23.14 0.20
C LEU A 413 26.92 -23.32 -0.61
N PRO A 414 27.66 -24.42 -0.39
CA PRO A 414 28.95 -24.63 -1.05
C PRO A 414 28.86 -24.60 -2.58
N GLY A 415 29.75 -23.88 -3.23
CA GLY A 415 29.80 -23.76 -4.69
C GLY A 415 28.83 -22.74 -5.29
N LEU A 416 28.09 -22.00 -4.45
CA LEU A 416 27.29 -20.87 -4.88
C LEU A 416 28.13 -19.59 -4.99
N LYS A 417 27.91 -18.84 -6.06
CA LYS A 417 28.37 -17.45 -6.23
C LYS A 417 27.19 -16.54 -6.52
N VAL A 418 27.06 -15.45 -5.76
CA VAL A 418 26.01 -14.45 -5.91
C VAL A 418 26.64 -13.13 -6.35
N SER A 419 26.27 -12.61 -7.51
CA SER A 419 26.62 -11.26 -7.96
C SER A 419 25.51 -10.29 -7.56
N LEU A 420 25.85 -9.11 -7.09
CA LEU A 420 24.87 -8.07 -6.74
C LEU A 420 24.67 -7.10 -7.90
N SER A 421 23.41 -6.75 -8.16
CA SER A 421 23.02 -5.70 -9.11
C SER A 421 22.04 -4.76 -8.42
N ASN A 422 22.59 -3.69 -7.82
CA ASN A 422 21.79 -2.63 -7.17
C ASN A 422 21.61 -1.48 -8.17
N ILE A 423 20.37 -1.23 -8.58
CA ILE A 423 20.02 -0.29 -9.66
C ILE A 423 18.91 0.67 -9.23
N PRO A 424 18.77 1.82 -9.91
CA PRO A 424 17.67 2.75 -9.61
C PRO A 424 16.30 2.07 -9.65
N PHE A 425 15.43 2.45 -8.72
CA PHE A 425 14.13 1.81 -8.50
C PHE A 425 13.27 1.68 -9.76
N GLN A 426 13.23 2.71 -10.62
CA GLN A 426 12.47 2.66 -11.87
C GLN A 426 13.02 1.61 -12.86
N THR A 427 14.34 1.47 -12.90
CA THR A 427 15.01 0.45 -13.72
C THR A 427 14.71 -0.95 -13.16
N LEU A 428 14.68 -1.10 -11.83
CA LEU A 428 14.31 -2.34 -11.16
C LEU A 428 12.90 -2.77 -11.58
N LEU A 429 11.89 -1.87 -11.45
CA LEU A 429 10.51 -2.16 -11.86
C LEU A 429 10.41 -2.57 -13.33
N SER A 430 11.14 -1.87 -14.22
CA SER A 430 11.17 -2.21 -15.65
C SER A 430 11.75 -3.60 -15.90
N ARG A 431 12.85 -3.97 -15.23
CA ARG A 431 13.47 -5.29 -15.35
C ARG A 431 12.62 -6.42 -14.75
N GLN A 432 11.92 -6.16 -13.65
CA GLN A 432 10.97 -7.10 -13.06
C GLN A 432 9.78 -7.34 -14.00
N LYS A 433 9.24 -6.28 -14.58
CA LYS A 433 8.14 -6.36 -15.55
C LYS A 433 8.50 -7.13 -16.81
N SER A 434 9.71 -6.92 -17.33
CA SER A 434 10.23 -7.64 -18.51
C SER A 434 10.80 -9.02 -18.18
N HIS A 435 10.77 -9.43 -16.90
CA HIS A 435 11.36 -10.68 -16.38
C HIS A 435 12.86 -10.84 -16.71
N ASN A 436 13.58 -9.71 -16.88
CA ASN A 436 15.01 -9.69 -17.18
C ASN A 436 15.86 -9.74 -15.90
N TYR A 437 15.77 -10.86 -15.19
CA TYR A 437 16.54 -11.15 -13.98
C TYR A 437 16.63 -12.66 -13.74
N GLU A 438 17.48 -13.08 -12.82
CA GLU A 438 17.59 -14.46 -12.31
C GLU A 438 16.91 -14.60 -10.96
N VAL A 439 17.37 -13.84 -9.98
CA VAL A 439 16.77 -13.68 -8.66
C VAL A 439 16.60 -12.19 -8.41
N THR A 440 15.45 -11.77 -7.91
CA THR A 440 15.24 -10.37 -7.54
C THR A 440 14.67 -10.26 -6.13
N MET A 441 15.05 -9.21 -5.43
CA MET A 441 14.31 -8.78 -4.26
C MET A 441 13.03 -8.09 -4.73
N GLY A 442 11.90 -8.66 -4.33
CA GLY A 442 10.58 -8.09 -4.52
C GLY A 442 10.00 -7.60 -3.21
N ASP A 443 9.08 -6.69 -3.32
CA ASP A 443 8.24 -6.25 -2.22
C ASP A 443 6.79 -6.13 -2.68
N TRP A 444 5.88 -6.31 -1.74
CA TRP A 444 4.47 -6.04 -1.96
C TRP A 444 3.89 -5.35 -0.75
N TYR A 445 3.22 -4.26 -0.98
CA TYR A 445 2.45 -3.51 0.01
C TYR A 445 0.97 -3.74 -0.25
N ALA A 446 0.20 -3.98 0.80
CA ALA A 446 -1.23 -4.20 0.66
C ALA A 446 -1.94 -2.98 0.07
N ASP A 447 -2.57 -3.12 -1.09
CA ASP A 447 -3.37 -2.05 -1.71
C ASP A 447 -4.64 -1.76 -0.91
N PHE A 448 -5.13 -2.75 -0.18
CA PHE A 448 -6.30 -2.67 0.71
C PHE A 448 -6.24 -3.79 1.77
N ALA A 449 -7.02 -3.64 2.84
CA ALA A 449 -6.97 -4.54 4.01
C ALA A 449 -7.72 -5.86 3.75
N ASP A 450 -7.18 -6.71 2.85
CA ASP A 450 -7.67 -8.07 2.55
C ASP A 450 -6.53 -8.96 2.05
N PRO A 451 -6.44 -10.27 2.45
CA PRO A 451 -5.35 -11.16 2.02
C PRO A 451 -5.23 -11.33 0.51
N ILE A 452 -6.31 -11.14 -0.23
CA ILE A 452 -6.34 -11.29 -1.69
C ILE A 452 -5.39 -10.31 -2.40
N THR A 453 -5.08 -9.15 -1.79
CA THR A 453 -4.14 -8.17 -2.35
C THR A 453 -2.74 -8.76 -2.52
N PHE A 454 -2.33 -9.67 -1.62
CA PHE A 454 -1.08 -10.41 -1.73
C PHE A 454 -1.19 -11.63 -2.63
N LEU A 455 -2.24 -12.41 -2.44
CA LEU A 455 -2.32 -13.73 -3.06
C LEU A 455 -2.67 -13.65 -4.55
N ASN A 456 -3.53 -12.70 -4.95
CA ASN A 456 -3.96 -12.61 -6.35
C ASN A 456 -2.81 -12.30 -7.33
N ILE A 457 -1.76 -11.58 -6.88
CA ILE A 457 -0.64 -11.21 -7.75
C ILE A 457 0.20 -12.42 -8.19
N LEU A 458 0.12 -13.54 -7.48
CA LEU A 458 0.87 -14.76 -7.77
C LEU A 458 0.05 -15.82 -8.54
N THR A 459 -1.18 -15.47 -8.99
CA THR A 459 -1.93 -16.32 -9.90
C THR A 459 -1.23 -16.44 -11.26
N SER A 460 -1.38 -17.57 -11.90
CA SER A 460 -0.79 -17.84 -13.21
C SER A 460 -1.22 -16.78 -14.23
N GLY A 461 -0.24 -16.15 -14.89
CA GLY A 461 -0.49 -15.11 -15.89
C GLY A 461 -0.84 -13.72 -15.37
N ASN A 462 -0.86 -13.50 -14.04
CA ASN A 462 -1.02 -12.16 -13.50
C ASN A 462 0.20 -11.29 -13.87
N PRO A 463 0.03 -10.07 -14.39
CA PRO A 463 1.13 -9.17 -14.75
C PRO A 463 2.10 -8.84 -13.61
N SER A 464 1.64 -8.93 -12.36
CA SER A 464 2.45 -8.71 -11.16
C SER A 464 3.11 -9.99 -10.62
N ASN A 465 2.95 -11.13 -11.30
CA ASN A 465 3.58 -12.40 -10.92
C ASN A 465 5.06 -12.37 -11.29
N VAL A 466 5.83 -11.61 -10.52
CA VAL A 466 7.28 -11.44 -10.74
C VAL A 466 8.00 -12.79 -10.87
N PRO A 467 7.84 -13.79 -9.96
CA PRO A 467 8.54 -15.07 -10.07
C PRO A 467 8.09 -15.95 -11.25
N GLN A 468 7.05 -15.60 -11.99
CA GLN A 468 6.44 -16.42 -13.04
C GLN A 468 6.07 -17.83 -12.56
N TRP A 469 5.76 -17.94 -11.28
CA TRP A 469 5.29 -19.17 -10.66
C TRP A 469 3.89 -19.54 -11.16
N SER A 470 3.57 -20.82 -11.20
CA SER A 470 2.27 -21.30 -11.64
C SER A 470 1.87 -22.55 -10.87
N ASN A 471 0.66 -22.57 -10.34
CA ASN A 471 0.08 -23.72 -9.66
C ASN A 471 -1.44 -23.74 -9.84
N LYS A 472 -1.95 -24.76 -10.52
CA LYS A 472 -3.38 -24.89 -10.84
C LYS A 472 -4.29 -24.94 -9.60
N GLN A 473 -3.84 -25.59 -8.53
CA GLN A 473 -4.64 -25.68 -7.30
C GLN A 473 -4.72 -24.33 -6.58
N TYR A 474 -3.60 -23.60 -6.56
CA TYR A 474 -3.56 -22.23 -6.07
C TYR A 474 -4.53 -21.34 -6.82
N ASP A 475 -4.45 -21.34 -8.15
CA ASP A 475 -5.33 -20.54 -9.03
C ASP A 475 -6.80 -20.86 -8.79
N LYS A 476 -7.13 -22.16 -8.61
CA LYS A 476 -8.50 -22.61 -8.32
C LYS A 476 -9.01 -22.03 -7.00
N LEU A 477 -8.20 -22.03 -5.95
CA LEU A 477 -8.56 -21.48 -4.63
C LEU A 477 -8.73 -19.97 -4.68
N ILE A 478 -7.82 -19.24 -5.32
CA ILE A 478 -7.93 -17.79 -5.49
C ILE A 478 -9.20 -17.44 -6.30
N LYS A 479 -9.48 -18.21 -7.34
CA LYS A 479 -10.73 -18.04 -8.11
C LYS A 479 -11.97 -18.32 -7.26
N ALA A 480 -12.01 -19.41 -6.49
CA ALA A 480 -13.14 -19.74 -5.61
C ALA A 480 -13.40 -18.65 -4.58
N SER A 481 -12.34 -18.16 -3.90
CA SER A 481 -12.43 -17.05 -2.93
C SER A 481 -13.02 -15.77 -3.50
N SER A 482 -12.93 -15.59 -4.82
CA SER A 482 -13.40 -14.40 -5.54
C SER A 482 -14.67 -14.64 -6.36
N THR A 483 -15.23 -15.87 -6.35
CA THR A 483 -16.44 -16.23 -7.12
C THR A 483 -17.43 -17.01 -6.26
N THR A 484 -17.32 -18.34 -6.22
CA THR A 484 -18.29 -19.23 -5.54
C THR A 484 -18.37 -18.98 -4.05
N ASP A 485 -17.25 -18.68 -3.42
CA ASP A 485 -17.15 -18.50 -1.97
C ASP A 485 -17.05 -17.01 -1.54
N ALA A 486 -17.08 -16.09 -2.50
CA ALA A 486 -17.00 -14.64 -2.24
C ALA A 486 -18.07 -14.11 -1.27
N GLY A 487 -19.26 -14.71 -1.28
CA GLY A 487 -20.39 -14.37 -0.39
C GLY A 487 -20.37 -15.08 0.97
N ASN A 488 -19.42 -15.99 1.20
CA ASN A 488 -19.27 -16.73 2.45
C ASN A 488 -17.90 -16.41 3.08
N PRO A 489 -17.86 -15.53 4.09
CA PRO A 489 -16.59 -15.08 4.67
C PRO A 489 -15.69 -16.21 5.18
N ASP A 490 -16.29 -17.27 5.75
CA ASP A 490 -15.55 -18.40 6.32
C ASP A 490 -14.89 -19.25 5.24
N LYS A 491 -15.65 -19.70 4.24
CA LYS A 491 -15.12 -20.48 3.13
C LYS A 491 -14.07 -19.70 2.34
N ARG A 492 -14.35 -18.42 2.11
CA ARG A 492 -13.39 -17.54 1.44
C ARG A 492 -12.08 -17.42 2.22
N PHE A 493 -12.16 -17.29 3.54
CA PHE A 493 -10.98 -17.23 4.39
C PHE A 493 -10.19 -18.53 4.35
N ASP A 494 -10.88 -19.69 4.37
CA ASP A 494 -10.26 -21.01 4.25
C ASP A 494 -9.57 -21.21 2.90
N ASP A 495 -10.18 -20.76 1.79
CA ASP A 495 -9.57 -20.80 0.46
C ASP A 495 -8.27 -20.01 0.40
N LEU A 496 -8.28 -18.77 0.93
CA LEU A 496 -7.10 -17.91 0.96
C LEU A 496 -6.01 -18.50 1.86
N THR A 497 -6.37 -19.12 2.99
CA THR A 497 -5.43 -19.82 3.88
C THR A 497 -4.77 -21.00 3.18
N LYS A 498 -5.55 -21.86 2.51
CA LYS A 498 -5.03 -22.99 1.73
C LYS A 498 -4.15 -22.54 0.58
N ALA A 499 -4.54 -21.47 -0.12
CA ALA A 499 -3.74 -20.90 -1.19
C ALA A 499 -2.36 -20.44 -0.67
N GLN A 500 -2.31 -19.71 0.45
CA GLN A 500 -1.03 -19.32 1.04
C GLN A 500 -0.18 -20.53 1.45
N ASN A 501 -0.78 -21.58 2.00
CA ASN A 501 -0.03 -22.79 2.37
C ASN A 501 0.63 -23.41 1.13
N ILE A 502 -0.11 -23.59 0.04
CA ILE A 502 0.43 -24.08 -1.23
C ILE A 502 1.59 -23.18 -1.74
N LEU A 503 1.42 -21.87 -1.69
CA LEU A 503 2.44 -20.92 -2.12
C LEU A 503 3.75 -21.11 -1.36
N LEU A 504 3.68 -21.21 -0.03
CA LEU A 504 4.84 -21.29 0.85
C LEU A 504 5.50 -22.68 0.80
N GLU A 505 4.72 -23.76 0.75
CA GLU A 505 5.22 -25.13 0.61
C GLU A 505 5.95 -25.36 -0.72
N ASN A 506 5.48 -24.70 -1.78
CA ASN A 506 6.11 -24.77 -3.10
C ASN A 506 7.18 -23.68 -3.34
N GLN A 507 7.51 -22.89 -2.33
CA GLN A 507 8.44 -21.76 -2.48
C GLN A 507 8.14 -20.94 -3.76
N GLY A 508 6.87 -20.61 -3.97
CA GLY A 508 6.46 -19.75 -5.07
C GLY A 508 7.13 -18.38 -4.96
N VAL A 509 7.29 -17.91 -3.72
CA VAL A 509 8.16 -16.82 -3.26
C VAL A 509 8.85 -17.24 -1.96
N THR A 510 9.95 -16.59 -1.62
CA THR A 510 10.63 -16.77 -0.32
C THR A 510 10.46 -15.50 0.52
N PRO A 511 9.48 -15.44 1.44
CA PRO A 511 9.33 -14.31 2.36
C PRO A 511 10.57 -14.07 3.20
N LEU A 512 10.98 -12.82 3.34
CA LEU A 512 12.13 -12.40 4.15
C LEU A 512 11.66 -11.69 5.42
N TYR A 513 10.96 -10.57 5.27
CA TYR A 513 10.49 -9.76 6.39
C TYR A 513 9.26 -8.93 6.02
N GLN A 514 8.50 -8.56 7.03
CA GLN A 514 7.50 -7.52 6.98
C GLN A 514 8.16 -6.22 7.42
N SER A 515 7.99 -5.18 6.63
CA SER A 515 8.66 -3.92 6.93
C SER A 515 7.92 -3.13 8.02
N ALA A 516 8.73 -2.47 8.83
CA ALA A 516 8.35 -1.32 9.61
C ALA A 516 9.42 -0.24 9.36
N SER A 517 9.11 0.98 9.67
CA SER A 517 10.09 2.06 9.59
C SER A 517 10.14 2.82 10.90
N LYS A 518 11.34 3.13 11.34
CA LYS A 518 11.59 4.13 12.39
C LYS A 518 11.84 5.47 11.72
N ASN A 519 11.09 6.45 12.16
CA ASN A 519 11.15 7.78 11.58
C ASN A 519 11.29 8.81 12.70
N LEU A 520 11.95 9.92 12.40
CA LEU A 520 11.85 11.11 13.21
C LEU A 520 10.78 12.03 12.60
N LEU A 521 9.81 12.39 13.43
CA LEU A 521 8.74 13.30 13.08
C LEU A 521 8.75 14.46 14.06
N SER A 522 9.03 15.65 13.56
CA SER A 522 9.02 16.86 14.39
C SER A 522 7.69 16.99 15.13
N SER A 523 7.79 17.25 16.44
CA SER A 523 6.63 17.47 17.29
C SER A 523 5.77 18.66 16.85
N LYS A 524 6.30 19.54 15.99
CA LYS A 524 5.57 20.65 15.37
C LYS A 524 4.56 20.20 14.31
N VAL A 525 4.77 19.06 13.64
CA VAL A 525 3.88 18.55 12.60
C VAL A 525 2.78 17.69 13.22
N LYS A 526 1.54 18.04 13.00
CA LYS A 526 0.36 17.40 13.58
C LYS A 526 -0.63 16.97 12.49
N GLY A 527 -1.49 15.99 12.81
CA GLY A 527 -2.62 15.62 11.97
C GLY A 527 -2.30 14.68 10.80
N ILE A 528 -1.09 14.12 10.72
CA ILE A 528 -0.80 13.07 9.73
C ILE A 528 -1.63 11.83 10.05
N ILE A 529 -2.41 11.36 9.09
CA ILE A 529 -3.06 10.05 9.15
C ILE A 529 -2.15 9.06 8.44
N TYR A 530 -1.86 7.97 9.13
CA TYR A 530 -1.08 6.85 8.62
C TYR A 530 -1.93 5.58 8.66
N ASN A 531 -1.96 4.86 7.55
CA ASN A 531 -2.62 3.57 7.41
C ASN A 531 -1.59 2.50 7.01
N THR A 532 -1.75 1.28 7.48
CA THR A 532 -0.81 0.19 7.20
C THR A 532 -0.98 -0.40 5.80
N ALA A 533 -2.15 -0.23 5.18
CA ALA A 533 -2.50 -0.71 3.85
C ALA A 533 -3.10 0.41 3.01
N GLY A 534 -3.04 0.27 1.69
CA GLY A 534 -3.48 1.27 0.73
C GLY A 534 -2.46 2.41 0.58
N ALA A 535 -2.93 3.56 0.12
CA ALA A 535 -2.12 4.76 0.11
C ALA A 535 -1.91 5.24 1.55
N THR A 536 -0.70 5.02 2.07
CA THR A 536 -0.42 5.00 3.51
C THR A 536 -0.58 6.34 4.21
N TYR A 537 -0.25 7.45 3.53
CA TYR A 537 -0.30 8.79 4.14
C TYR A 537 -1.45 9.64 3.60
N ASN A 538 -2.17 10.28 4.53
CA ASN A 538 -3.18 11.28 4.21
C ASN A 538 -2.84 12.58 4.95
N TYR A 539 -2.56 13.64 4.19
CA TYR A 539 -2.09 14.93 4.70
C TYR A 539 -3.20 16.00 4.74
N LYS A 540 -4.43 15.68 4.36
CA LYS A 540 -5.55 16.65 4.34
C LYS A 540 -5.70 17.43 5.64
N ASN A 541 -5.50 16.77 6.78
CA ASN A 541 -5.72 17.32 8.12
C ASN A 541 -4.42 17.81 8.80
N VAL A 542 -3.32 17.86 8.07
CA VAL A 542 -2.03 18.25 8.61
C VAL A 542 -1.96 19.76 8.85
N TYR A 543 -1.27 20.12 9.94
CA TYR A 543 -0.94 21.50 10.28
C TYR A 543 0.37 21.55 11.07
N VAL A 544 0.99 22.73 11.10
CA VAL A 544 2.24 22.98 11.82
C VAL A 544 1.97 23.91 12.99
N VAL A 545 2.49 23.56 14.17
CA VAL A 545 2.42 24.38 15.40
C VAL A 545 3.78 25.03 15.69
N LYS A 546 3.76 26.12 16.52
CA LYS A 546 4.97 26.84 16.94
C LYS A 546 5.91 25.95 17.77
#